data_402a9d903133a5844884570ecb96925b
#
_entry.id   402a9d903133a5844884570ecb96925b
#
_cell.length_a   1.000
_cell.length_b   1.000
_cell.length_c   1.000
_cell.angle_alpha   90.00
_cell.angle_beta   90.00
_cell.angle_gamma   90.00
#
_symmetry.space_group_name_H-M   'P 1'
#
loop_
_entity.id
_entity.type
_entity.pdbx_description
1 polymer ?
#
loop_
_entity_poly.entity_id
_entity_poly.type
_entity_poly.pdbx_seq_one_letter_code
_entity_poly.pdbx_strand_id
1 'polypeptide(L)'
;MSDEVAHYFTTPTGHRKHREIEVVLAGRRVTVSTAGGVFSSERIDAGTRVLLARVPDPPARGDVLDLGCGWGPIAMTLGLLSPGATVWAVDANDLALELTRDNAARLGLTGVRAVRPDEVPDEVTFSAIWSNPPIRVGKDLLHDLLARWLPRL
;
A
#
# COMPACT_ATOMS: atom_id res chain seq x y z
N MET A 1 14.25 -19.26 -1.34
CA MET A 1 13.82 -18.02 -2.02
C MET A 1 14.94 -17.57 -2.94
N SER A 2 14.64 -17.18 -4.17
CA SER A 2 15.68 -16.64 -5.05
C SER A 2 16.15 -15.28 -4.55
N ASP A 3 17.41 -14.91 -4.82
CA ASP A 3 17.97 -13.62 -4.42
C ASP A 3 17.14 -12.44 -4.96
N GLU A 4 16.53 -12.61 -6.11
CA GLU A 4 15.67 -11.61 -6.74
C GLU A 4 14.40 -11.33 -5.93
N VAL A 5 13.78 -12.36 -5.37
CA VAL A 5 12.60 -12.23 -4.50
C VAL A 5 12.97 -11.56 -3.18
N ALA A 6 14.07 -11.99 -2.57
CA ALA A 6 14.58 -11.39 -1.34
C ALA A 6 14.85 -9.89 -1.52
N HIS A 7 15.46 -9.52 -2.66
CA HIS A 7 15.75 -8.13 -2.99
C HIS A 7 14.50 -7.27 -3.15
N TYR A 8 13.41 -7.84 -3.63
CA TYR A 8 12.14 -7.12 -3.83
C TYR A 8 11.48 -6.73 -2.49
N PHE A 9 11.58 -7.59 -1.48
CA PHE A 9 10.92 -7.38 -0.19
C PHE A 9 11.81 -6.80 0.90
N THR A 10 13.12 -6.66 0.66
CA THR A 10 14.03 -6.06 1.64
C THR A 10 14.14 -4.55 1.41
N THR A 11 14.34 -3.82 2.50
CA THR A 11 14.64 -2.39 2.41
C THR A 11 15.98 -2.20 1.70
N PRO A 12 16.05 -1.43 0.62
CA PRO A 12 17.30 -1.18 -0.07
C PRO A 12 18.31 -0.50 0.85
N THR A 13 19.55 -0.97 0.80
CA THR A 13 20.67 -0.32 1.50
C THR A 13 21.12 0.92 0.72
N GLY A 14 21.28 2.05 1.42
CA GLY A 14 21.75 3.31 0.85
C GLY A 14 20.73 4.44 0.93
N HIS A 15 21.21 5.66 0.76
CA HIS A 15 20.36 6.85 0.74
C HIS A 15 19.62 6.93 -0.60
N ARG A 16 18.31 6.73 -0.55
CA ARG A 16 17.42 6.92 -1.71
C ARG A 16 16.93 8.36 -1.74
N LYS A 17 17.06 8.99 -2.89
CA LYS A 17 16.56 10.35 -3.06
C LYS A 17 15.04 10.34 -3.13
N HIS A 18 14.40 11.04 -2.20
CA HIS A 18 12.97 11.27 -2.24
C HIS A 18 12.61 12.21 -3.38
N ARG A 19 11.48 11.96 -4.01
CA ARG A 19 10.91 12.79 -5.07
C ARG A 19 9.51 13.20 -4.65
N GLU A 20 9.09 14.36 -5.10
CA GLU A 20 7.68 14.76 -5.03
C GLU A 20 7.06 14.64 -6.41
N ILE A 21 5.90 14.01 -6.47
CA ILE A 21 5.11 13.92 -7.69
C ILE A 21 3.68 14.40 -7.43
N GLU A 22 3.04 14.90 -8.48
CA GLU A 22 1.64 15.26 -8.43
C GLU A 22 0.80 14.16 -9.05
N VAL A 23 -0.21 13.70 -8.36
CA VAL A 23 -1.11 12.64 -8.79
C VAL A 23 -2.56 12.99 -8.48
N VAL A 24 -3.49 12.29 -9.12
CA VAL A 24 -4.93 12.41 -8.81
C VAL A 24 -5.34 11.15 -8.04
N LEU A 25 -5.82 11.33 -6.81
CA LEU A 25 -6.35 10.27 -5.95
C LEU A 25 -7.74 10.66 -5.48
N ALA A 26 -8.70 9.75 -5.62
CA ALA A 26 -10.11 10.01 -5.25
C ALA A 26 -10.65 11.33 -5.85
N GLY A 27 -10.30 11.61 -7.10
CA GLY A 27 -10.70 12.84 -7.80
C GLY A 27 -9.98 14.10 -7.35
N ARG A 28 -9.01 14.02 -6.48
CA ARG A 28 -8.24 15.16 -5.95
C ARG A 28 -6.81 15.14 -6.49
N ARG A 29 -6.35 16.33 -6.90
CA ARG A 29 -4.94 16.52 -7.24
C ARG A 29 -4.14 16.71 -5.95
N VAL A 30 -3.18 15.81 -5.69
CA VAL A 30 -2.38 15.80 -4.48
C VAL A 30 -0.90 15.65 -4.80
N THR A 31 -0.05 16.18 -3.92
CA THR A 31 1.39 15.99 -3.99
C THR A 31 1.79 14.91 -3.01
N VAL A 32 2.54 13.94 -3.47
CA VAL A 32 3.02 12.81 -2.66
C VAL A 32 4.52 12.65 -2.81
N SER A 33 5.13 12.02 -1.82
CA SER A 33 6.55 11.66 -1.84
C SER A 33 6.71 10.23 -2.35
N THR A 34 7.69 10.05 -3.23
CA THR A 34 8.13 8.74 -3.71
C THR A 34 9.65 8.66 -3.65
N ALA A 35 10.20 7.48 -3.90
CA ALA A 35 11.65 7.30 -3.95
C ALA A 35 12.03 6.15 -4.88
N GLY A 36 13.22 6.16 -5.43
CA GLY A 36 13.78 5.02 -6.12
C GLY A 36 13.88 3.81 -5.18
N GLY A 37 13.62 2.61 -5.69
CA GLY A 37 13.54 1.39 -4.89
C GLY A 37 12.15 1.09 -4.33
N VAL A 38 11.17 1.94 -4.62
CA VAL A 38 9.76 1.70 -4.34
C VAL A 38 9.03 1.56 -5.66
N PHE A 39 8.13 0.58 -5.74
CA PHE A 39 7.38 0.27 -6.95
C PHE A 39 6.63 1.49 -7.48
N SER A 40 6.80 1.77 -8.77
CA SER A 40 6.15 2.87 -9.48
C SER A 40 6.37 4.25 -8.86
N SER A 41 7.66 4.61 -8.66
CA SER A 41 8.05 5.87 -8.00
C SER A 41 7.79 7.14 -8.80
N GLU A 42 7.43 7.05 -10.08
CA GLU A 42 7.24 8.21 -10.96
C GLU A 42 5.77 8.54 -11.24
N ARG A 43 4.88 7.59 -11.00
CA ARG A 43 3.44 7.71 -11.27
C ARG A 43 2.66 6.61 -10.58
N ILE A 44 1.34 6.73 -10.61
CA ILE A 44 0.47 5.62 -10.21
C ILE A 44 0.62 4.50 -11.24
N ASP A 45 0.93 3.28 -10.77
CA ASP A 45 1.03 2.11 -11.62
C ASP A 45 -0.26 1.84 -12.39
N ALA A 46 -0.14 1.34 -13.62
CA ALA A 46 -1.28 1.06 -14.48
C ALA A 46 -2.26 0.06 -13.84
N GLY A 47 -1.75 -0.98 -13.17
CA GLY A 47 -2.58 -1.95 -12.45
C GLY A 47 -3.36 -1.31 -11.31
N THR A 48 -2.73 -0.45 -10.53
CA THR A 48 -3.38 0.32 -9.46
C THR A 48 -4.45 1.25 -10.04
N ARG A 49 -4.18 1.92 -11.14
CA ARG A 49 -5.17 2.81 -11.79
C ARG A 49 -6.41 2.03 -12.24
N VAL A 50 -6.23 0.86 -12.84
CA VAL A 50 -7.34 0.00 -13.25
C VAL A 50 -8.13 -0.48 -12.04
N LEU A 51 -7.45 -0.91 -10.98
CA LEU A 51 -8.09 -1.33 -9.73
C LEU A 51 -8.96 -0.20 -9.18
N LEU A 52 -8.39 0.98 -8.97
CA LEU A 52 -9.10 2.12 -8.38
C LEU A 52 -10.27 2.62 -9.24
N ALA A 53 -10.22 2.41 -10.56
CA ALA A 53 -11.31 2.74 -11.46
C ALA A 53 -12.47 1.72 -11.46
N ARG A 54 -12.24 0.52 -10.96
CA ARG A 54 -13.18 -0.61 -11.07
C ARG A 54 -13.76 -1.10 -9.76
N VAL A 55 -13.08 -0.84 -8.63
CA VAL A 55 -13.58 -1.27 -7.32
C VAL A 55 -14.82 -0.47 -6.93
N PRO A 56 -15.76 -1.09 -6.17
CA PRO A 56 -16.85 -0.35 -5.56
C PRO A 56 -16.33 0.62 -4.49
N ASP A 57 -17.19 1.50 -4.00
CA ASP A 57 -16.84 2.35 -2.87
C ASP A 57 -16.39 1.52 -1.67
N PRO A 58 -15.32 1.95 -0.99
CA PRO A 58 -14.85 1.21 0.18
C PRO A 58 -15.83 1.31 1.35
N PRO A 59 -15.77 0.35 2.31
CA PRO A 59 -16.58 0.44 3.53
C PRO A 59 -16.33 1.76 4.26
N ALA A 60 -17.40 2.38 4.76
CA ALA A 60 -17.29 3.67 5.46
C ALA A 60 -16.60 3.55 6.82
N ARG A 61 -16.58 2.36 7.41
CA ARG A 61 -16.03 2.06 8.74
C ARG A 61 -15.39 0.68 8.75
N GLY A 62 -14.70 0.38 9.85
CA GLY A 62 -14.03 -0.89 10.06
C GLY A 62 -12.59 -0.86 9.59
N ASP A 63 -12.00 -2.02 9.49
CA ASP A 63 -10.61 -2.19 9.08
C ASP A 63 -10.55 -2.61 7.61
N VAL A 64 -9.71 -1.94 6.84
CA VAL A 64 -9.46 -2.26 5.43
C VAL A 64 -7.96 -2.45 5.23
N LEU A 65 -7.59 -3.31 4.31
CA LEU A 65 -6.19 -3.67 4.06
C LEU A 65 -5.77 -3.25 2.65
N ASP A 66 -4.64 -2.55 2.58
CA ASP A 66 -3.84 -2.35 1.37
C ASP A 66 -2.60 -3.23 1.47
N LEU A 67 -2.59 -4.35 0.78
CA LEU A 67 -1.51 -5.32 0.83
C LEU A 67 -0.46 -5.03 -0.24
N GLY A 68 0.77 -4.75 0.18
CA GLY A 68 1.85 -4.30 -0.69
C GLY A 68 1.70 -2.83 -1.06
N CYS A 69 1.67 -1.96 -0.05
CA CYS A 69 1.21 -0.56 -0.22
C CYS A 69 2.15 0.34 -1.05
N GLY A 70 3.43 0.01 -1.17
CA GLY A 70 4.38 0.89 -1.85
C GLY A 70 4.44 2.28 -1.21
N TRP A 71 4.38 3.34 -2.00
CA TRP A 71 4.31 4.72 -1.47
C TRP A 71 2.89 5.13 -1.03
N GLY A 72 1.91 4.27 -1.19
CA GLY A 72 0.58 4.40 -0.62
C GLY A 72 -0.55 4.88 -1.52
N PRO A 73 -0.54 4.66 -2.86
CA PRO A 73 -1.62 5.17 -3.71
C PRO A 73 -2.99 4.58 -3.36
N ILE A 74 -3.07 3.29 -3.08
CA ILE A 74 -4.32 2.64 -2.66
C ILE A 74 -4.70 3.08 -1.24
N ALA A 75 -3.75 3.06 -0.30
CA ALA A 75 -4.00 3.47 1.09
C ALA A 75 -4.48 4.92 1.19
N MET A 76 -3.88 5.84 0.42
CA MET A 76 -4.32 7.24 0.39
C MET A 76 -5.73 7.37 -0.17
N THR A 77 -6.04 6.65 -1.24
CA THR A 77 -7.39 6.63 -1.83
C THR A 77 -8.43 6.11 -0.83
N LEU A 78 -8.12 5.01 -0.15
CA LEU A 78 -8.98 4.46 0.91
C LEU A 78 -9.21 5.48 2.03
N GLY A 79 -8.15 6.12 2.49
CA GLY A 79 -8.25 7.14 3.55
C GLY A 79 -9.07 8.35 3.14
N LEU A 80 -8.94 8.80 1.90
CA LEU A 80 -9.71 9.94 1.37
C LEU A 80 -11.19 9.60 1.20
N LEU A 81 -11.51 8.40 0.72
CA LEU A 81 -12.89 7.95 0.48
C LEU A 81 -13.60 7.47 1.75
N SER A 82 -12.85 6.96 2.72
CA SER A 82 -13.40 6.38 3.95
C SER A 82 -12.66 6.91 5.19
N PRO A 83 -12.85 8.18 5.52
CA PRO A 83 -12.15 8.79 6.66
C PRO A 83 -12.51 8.16 8.01
N GLY A 84 -13.61 7.44 8.10
CA GLY A 84 -14.03 6.70 9.29
C GLY A 84 -13.46 5.29 9.43
N ALA A 85 -12.77 4.79 8.40
CA ALA A 85 -12.15 3.47 8.42
C ALA A 85 -10.71 3.53 8.96
N THR A 86 -10.22 2.41 9.49
CA THR A 86 -8.80 2.21 9.74
C THR A 86 -8.19 1.51 8.52
N VAL A 87 -7.24 2.16 7.89
CA VAL A 87 -6.54 1.63 6.71
C VAL A 87 -5.20 1.05 7.15
N TRP A 88 -5.06 -0.26 7.02
CA TRP A 88 -3.82 -0.97 7.26
C TRP A 88 -3.05 -1.05 5.94
N ALA A 89 -2.01 -0.22 5.82
CA ALA A 89 -1.11 -0.22 4.68
C ALA A 89 0.10 -1.09 5.01
N VAL A 90 0.20 -2.23 4.36
CA VAL A 90 1.15 -3.27 4.73
C VAL A 90 2.19 -3.45 3.62
N ASP A 91 3.45 -3.42 4.01
CA ASP A 91 4.58 -3.69 3.11
C ASP A 91 5.77 -4.23 3.91
N ALA A 92 6.58 -5.06 3.29
CA ALA A 92 7.82 -5.55 3.86
C ALA A 92 8.99 -4.57 3.68
N ASN A 93 8.85 -3.59 2.79
CA ASN A 93 9.85 -2.57 2.50
C ASN A 93 9.70 -1.37 3.44
N ASP A 94 10.68 -1.13 4.30
CA ASP A 94 10.65 -0.02 5.27
C ASP A 94 10.56 1.36 4.62
N LEU A 95 11.19 1.54 3.47
CA LEU A 95 11.11 2.80 2.72
C LEU A 95 9.69 3.05 2.22
N ALA A 96 9.00 2.01 1.74
CA ALA A 96 7.58 2.10 1.35
C ALA A 96 6.71 2.55 2.53
N LEU A 97 6.92 1.96 3.70
CA LEU A 97 6.19 2.33 4.91
C LEU A 97 6.44 3.77 5.34
N GLU A 98 7.70 4.22 5.28
CA GLU A 98 8.08 5.61 5.57
C GLU A 98 7.34 6.57 4.63
N LEU A 99 7.39 6.31 3.33
CA LEU A 99 6.72 7.13 2.33
C LEU A 99 5.19 7.16 2.53
N THR A 100 4.59 6.02 2.82
CA THR A 100 3.15 5.94 3.08
C THR A 100 2.77 6.74 4.33
N ARG A 101 3.56 6.68 5.40
CA ARG A 101 3.33 7.51 6.60
C ARG A 101 3.44 9.00 6.29
N ASP A 102 4.46 9.40 5.57
CA ASP A 102 4.68 10.80 5.20
C ASP A 102 3.54 11.32 4.32
N ASN A 103 3.10 10.52 3.35
CA ASN A 103 1.99 10.89 2.48
C ASN A 103 0.67 10.96 3.24
N ALA A 104 0.40 10.03 4.15
CA ALA A 104 -0.79 10.08 5.00
C ALA A 104 -0.80 11.33 5.88
N ALA A 105 0.33 11.68 6.49
CA ALA A 105 0.46 12.89 7.30
C ALA A 105 0.24 14.15 6.45
N ARG A 106 0.82 14.20 5.28
CA ARG A 106 0.67 15.33 4.33
C ARG A 106 -0.79 15.55 3.93
N LEU A 107 -1.55 14.48 3.75
CA LEU A 107 -2.96 14.55 3.36
C LEU A 107 -3.92 14.60 4.57
N GLY A 108 -3.41 14.58 5.79
CA GLY A 108 -4.23 14.61 7.01
C GLY A 108 -5.01 13.32 7.26
N LEU A 109 -4.53 12.20 6.77
CA LEU A 109 -5.20 10.90 6.86
C LEU A 109 -4.78 10.16 8.14
N THR A 110 -5.40 10.49 9.25
CA THR A 110 -5.06 9.94 10.58
C THR A 110 -5.43 8.48 10.77
N GLY A 111 -6.33 7.95 9.94
CA GLY A 111 -6.75 6.55 9.99
C GLY A 111 -5.84 5.58 9.23
N VAL A 112 -4.82 6.06 8.52
CA VAL A 112 -3.89 5.21 7.79
C VAL A 112 -2.76 4.77 8.70
N ARG A 113 -2.54 3.45 8.79
CA ARG A 113 -1.48 2.81 9.57
C ARG A 113 -0.57 2.02 8.64
N ALA A 114 0.62 2.55 8.39
CA ALA A 114 1.62 1.87 7.57
C ALA A 114 2.50 1.01 8.48
N VAL A 115 2.40 -0.30 8.32
CA VAL A 115 3.02 -1.28 9.21
C VAL A 115 3.58 -2.47 8.43
N ARG A 116 4.50 -3.19 9.04
CA ARG A 116 4.97 -4.47 8.52
C ARG A 116 3.88 -5.54 8.68
N PRO A 117 3.94 -6.63 7.88
CA PRO A 117 2.95 -7.69 7.96
C PRO A 117 2.73 -8.27 9.36
N ASP A 118 3.81 -8.43 10.13
CA ASP A 118 3.78 -8.98 11.49
C ASP A 118 3.33 -7.99 12.57
N GLU A 119 3.19 -6.72 12.21
CA GLU A 119 2.71 -5.68 13.13
C GLU A 119 1.18 -5.49 13.10
N VAL A 120 0.49 -6.15 12.18
CA VAL A 120 -0.99 -6.16 12.19
C VAL A 120 -1.45 -7.17 13.24
N PRO A 121 -2.21 -6.74 14.26
CA PRO A 121 -2.70 -7.67 15.30
C PRO A 121 -3.48 -8.83 14.69
N ASP A 122 -3.26 -10.03 15.20
CA ASP A 122 -3.85 -11.26 14.63
C ASP A 122 -5.37 -11.28 14.69
N GLU A 123 -5.96 -10.59 15.66
CA GLU A 123 -7.41 -10.50 15.84
C GLU A 123 -8.11 -9.53 14.88
N VAL A 124 -7.37 -8.72 14.14
CA VAL A 124 -7.96 -7.79 13.17
C VAL A 124 -8.50 -8.55 11.97
N THR A 125 -9.77 -8.30 11.66
CA THR A 125 -10.42 -8.78 10.43
C THR A 125 -10.75 -7.60 9.53
N PHE A 126 -10.79 -7.84 8.23
CA PHE A 126 -10.94 -6.76 7.25
C PHE A 126 -12.32 -6.77 6.59
N SER A 127 -12.91 -5.60 6.44
CA SER A 127 -14.13 -5.42 5.65
C SER A 127 -13.86 -5.38 4.15
N ALA A 128 -12.61 -5.08 3.77
CA ALA A 128 -12.15 -5.12 2.38
C ALA A 128 -10.64 -5.29 2.35
N ILE A 129 -10.17 -5.96 1.31
CA ILE A 129 -8.74 -6.09 1.00
C ILE A 129 -8.54 -5.62 -0.43
N TRP A 130 -7.78 -4.55 -0.61
CA TRP A 130 -7.37 -4.07 -1.90
C TRP A 130 -5.88 -4.29 -2.07
N SER A 131 -5.48 -4.81 -3.20
CA SER A 131 -4.07 -5.13 -3.44
C SER A 131 -3.73 -5.05 -4.92
N ASN A 132 -2.59 -4.47 -5.20
CA ASN A 132 -1.90 -4.63 -6.47
C ASN A 132 -0.55 -5.29 -6.18
N PRO A 133 -0.53 -6.61 -5.94
CA PRO A 133 0.70 -7.30 -5.55
C PRO A 133 1.69 -7.34 -6.72
N PRO A 134 2.99 -7.32 -6.42
CA PRO A 134 4.01 -7.44 -7.45
C PRO A 134 3.98 -8.82 -8.09
N ILE A 135 3.53 -8.92 -9.33
CA ILE A 135 3.43 -10.18 -10.09
C ILE A 135 4.81 -10.82 -10.30
N ARG A 136 5.87 -10.03 -10.25
CA ARG A 136 7.26 -10.48 -10.46
C ARG A 136 7.78 -11.46 -9.41
N VAL A 137 7.14 -11.55 -8.25
CA VAL A 137 7.59 -12.44 -7.16
C VAL A 137 7.25 -13.91 -7.40
N GLY A 138 6.47 -14.23 -8.43
CA GLY A 138 6.07 -15.60 -8.77
C GLY A 138 4.79 -16.05 -8.07
N LYS A 139 4.23 -17.13 -8.60
CA LYS A 139 2.93 -17.65 -8.17
C LYS A 139 2.92 -18.15 -6.73
N ASP A 140 3.97 -18.84 -6.30
CA ASP A 140 4.02 -19.47 -4.97
C ASP A 140 4.01 -18.42 -3.87
N LEU A 141 4.80 -17.36 -4.01
CA LEU A 141 4.81 -16.27 -3.04
C LEU A 141 3.50 -15.50 -3.04
N LEU A 142 2.91 -15.27 -4.21
CA LEU A 142 1.59 -14.65 -4.31
C LEU A 142 0.52 -15.50 -3.61
N HIS A 143 0.53 -16.82 -3.82
CA HIS A 143 -0.38 -17.73 -3.14
C HIS A 143 -0.19 -17.71 -1.62
N ASP A 144 1.05 -17.66 -1.13
CA ASP A 144 1.34 -17.57 0.30
C ASP A 144 0.80 -16.28 0.91
N LEU A 145 0.95 -15.15 0.22
CA LEU A 145 0.39 -13.87 0.64
C LEU A 145 -1.14 -13.94 0.72
N LEU A 146 -1.79 -14.45 -0.32
CA LEU A 146 -3.23 -14.57 -0.36
C LEU A 146 -3.74 -15.55 0.70
N ALA A 147 -3.07 -16.69 0.88
CA ALA A 147 -3.42 -17.68 1.91
C ALA A 147 -3.31 -17.12 3.33
N ARG A 148 -2.37 -16.21 3.56
CA ARG A 148 -2.20 -15.56 4.87
C ARG A 148 -3.30 -14.52 5.15
N TRP A 149 -3.68 -13.73 4.16
CA TRP A 149 -4.51 -12.56 4.38
C TRP A 149 -5.98 -12.73 4.06
N LEU A 150 -6.34 -13.52 3.01
CA LEU A 150 -7.73 -13.73 2.63
C LEU A 150 -8.61 -14.34 3.73
N PRO A 151 -8.12 -15.26 4.59
CA PRO A 151 -8.93 -15.77 5.70
C PRO A 151 -9.34 -14.72 6.73
N ARG A 152 -8.74 -13.54 6.67
CA ARG A 152 -9.03 -12.42 7.58
C ARG A 152 -10.04 -11.43 7.01
N LEU A 153 -10.55 -11.73 5.82
CA LEU A 153 -11.60 -10.96 5.17
C LEU A 153 -12.97 -11.30 5.76
#